data_9a1e5d400423d41c63e138d049dfeca9
#
_entry.id   9a1e5d400423d41c63e138d049dfeca9
#
_cell.length_a   1.000
_cell.length_b   1.000
_cell.length_c   1.000
_cell.angle_alpha   90.00
_cell.angle_beta   90.00
_cell.angle_gamma   90.00
#
_symmetry.space_group_name_H-M   'P 1'
#
loop_
_entity.id
_entity.type
_entity.pdbx_description
1 polymer ?
#
loop_
_entity_poly.entity_id
_entity_poly.type
_entity_poly.pdbx_seq_one_letter_code
_entity_poly.pdbx_strand_id
1 'polypeptide(L)'
;MSGSGNAGFFYDPVVGGVSPMVDRTELQRMAPTIDAHRKQLDDLHKQIDRVAKVIEEHQTTSTILAHLQKGAEKGSTSARLTIGSGVTLKFIHESAEQGTALVDLGSGVFGEKPWNEAETITIERLDGIRLLQEELTEQSASLEVKITGLAEAFNEAATQ
;
A
#
# COMPACT_ATOMS: atom_id res chain seq x y z
N MET A 1 16.66 48.59 23.05
CA MET A 1 16.65 48.60 22.56
C MET A 1 16.40 48.78 21.94
N SER A 2 16.25 48.91 22.26
CA SER A 2 15.99 49.04 21.59
C SER A 2 15.89 48.83 20.97
N GLY A 3 15.82 48.77 20.94
CA GLY A 3 15.63 48.67 20.25
C GLY A 3 15.54 48.26 19.74
N SER A 4 15.58 48.26 19.63
CA SER A 4 15.61 47.93 18.88
C SER A 4 15.70 47.24 18.40
N GLY A 5 15.75 46.92 18.46
CA GLY A 5 15.83 46.42 17.83
C GLY A 5 15.87 45.61 17.60
N ASN A 6 16.01 45.38 17.73
CA ASN A 6 16.01 44.64 17.50
C ASN A 6 15.74 43.83 17.10
N ALA A 7 15.78 43.82 16.96
CA ALA A 7 15.57 43.39 16.48
C ALA A 7 15.47 42.52 16.04
N GLY A 8 15.62 42.16 16.20
CA GLY A 8 15.39 41.45 15.78
C GLY A 8 15.29 40.51 15.98
N PHE A 9 15.58 40.32 16.17
CA PHE A 9 15.23 39.52 16.62
C PHE A 9 15.21 38.72 17.12
N PHE A 10 15.45 38.79 17.33
CA PHE A 10 15.11 38.41 18.06
C PHE A 10 14.86 37.90 18.77
N TYR A 11 14.83 38.01 19.30
CA TYR A 11 14.44 37.87 19.97
C TYR A 11 13.93 37.65 20.50
N ASP A 12 13.75 37.72 20.79
CA ASP A 12 13.15 37.66 21.34
C ASP A 12 13.00 37.09 22.15
N PRO A 13 12.83 36.86 22.48
CA PRO A 13 12.60 36.06 23.16
C PRO A 13 11.85 35.61 23.49
N VAL A 14 11.70 35.56 23.46
CA VAL A 14 10.79 35.05 23.54
C VAL A 14 10.29 34.37 23.97
N VAL A 15 10.11 34.42 24.35
CA VAL A 15 9.30 33.55 24.72
C VAL A 15 9.16 32.24 24.19
N GLY A 16 9.50 31.37 24.88
CA GLY A 16 9.37 30.04 24.41
C GLY A 16 8.11 29.88 23.66
N GLY A 17 8.05 28.97 22.95
CA GLY A 17 6.94 28.75 22.13
C GLY A 17 7.08 29.47 20.83
N VAL A 18 6.04 29.44 20.12
CA VAL A 18 6.02 29.94 18.76
C VAL A 18 6.21 31.45 18.80
N SER A 19 7.10 31.92 17.99
CA SER A 19 7.27 33.32 17.79
C SER A 19 6.01 33.92 17.18
N PRO A 20 5.48 35.00 17.77
CA PRO A 20 4.36 35.67 17.12
C PRO A 20 4.77 36.27 15.78
N MET A 21 6.04 36.23 15.48
CA MET A 21 6.58 36.76 14.24
C MET A 21 6.72 35.67 13.17
N VAL A 22 5.97 34.60 13.27
CA VAL A 22 5.91 33.66 12.17
C VAL A 22 5.43 34.43 10.95
N ASP A 23 6.32 34.51 9.99
CA ASP A 23 6.17 35.30 8.80
C ASP A 23 4.97 34.81 7.98
N ARG A 24 4.23 35.75 7.41
CA ARG A 24 3.19 35.44 6.46
C ARG A 24 3.71 34.56 5.33
N THR A 25 4.95 34.76 4.94
CA THR A 25 5.60 33.97 3.91
C THR A 25 5.68 32.50 4.32
N GLU A 26 5.98 32.23 5.60
CA GLU A 26 6.00 30.85 6.11
C GLU A 26 4.62 30.23 6.12
N LEU A 27 3.61 30.97 6.55
CA LEU A 27 2.24 30.49 6.51
C LEU A 27 1.81 30.20 5.07
N GLN A 28 2.19 31.06 4.14
CA GLN A 28 1.88 30.87 2.73
C GLN A 28 2.56 29.65 2.12
N ARG A 29 3.71 29.26 2.65
CA ARG A 29 4.41 28.04 2.22
C ARG A 29 3.84 26.79 2.86
N MET A 30 3.39 26.92 4.11
CA MET A 30 2.91 25.76 4.87
C MET A 30 1.63 25.18 4.27
N ALA A 31 0.69 26.02 3.88
CA ALA A 31 -0.58 25.55 3.33
C ALA A 31 -0.41 24.70 2.06
N PRO A 32 0.34 25.16 1.04
CA PRO A 32 0.60 24.32 -0.13
C PRO A 32 1.36 23.06 0.17
N THR A 33 2.28 23.10 1.13
CA THR A 33 3.05 21.94 1.55
C THR A 33 2.13 20.89 2.20
N ILE A 34 1.23 21.33 3.07
CA ILE A 34 0.25 20.46 3.69
C ILE A 34 -0.65 19.83 2.62
N ASP A 35 -1.12 20.64 1.67
CA ASP A 35 -1.97 20.16 0.59
C ASP A 35 -1.25 19.14 -0.30
N ALA A 36 0.02 19.39 -0.60
CA ALA A 36 0.84 18.47 -1.40
C ALA A 36 1.01 17.13 -0.66
N HIS A 37 1.26 17.18 0.65
CA HIS A 37 1.40 15.98 1.46
C HIS A 37 0.09 15.20 1.55
N ARG A 38 -1.04 15.89 1.69
CA ARG A 38 -2.36 15.25 1.71
C ARG A 38 -2.66 14.53 0.40
N LYS A 39 -2.28 15.16 -0.71
CA LYS A 39 -2.44 14.54 -2.02
C LYS A 39 -1.57 13.30 -2.17
N GLN A 40 -0.34 13.39 -1.69
CA GLN A 40 0.57 12.25 -1.67
C GLN A 40 0.02 11.13 -0.80
N LEU A 41 -0.58 11.46 0.34
CA LEU A 41 -1.20 10.48 1.22
C LEU A 41 -2.38 9.78 0.53
N ASP A 42 -3.22 10.53 -0.19
CA ASP A 42 -4.30 9.95 -0.97
C ASP A 42 -3.78 8.96 -2.01
N ASP A 43 -2.70 9.32 -2.70
CA ASP A 43 -2.09 8.44 -3.69
C ASP A 43 -1.54 7.17 -3.05
N LEU A 44 -0.93 7.29 -1.86
CA LEU A 44 -0.45 6.13 -1.10
C LEU A 44 -1.60 5.22 -0.70
N HIS A 45 -2.70 5.79 -0.22
CA HIS A 45 -3.89 5.00 0.15
C HIS A 45 -4.45 4.24 -1.05
N LYS A 46 -4.47 4.87 -2.22
CA LYS A 46 -4.91 4.19 -3.45
C LYS A 46 -3.99 3.04 -3.84
N GLN A 47 -2.68 3.23 -3.67
CA GLN A 47 -1.72 2.16 -3.92
C GLN A 47 -1.89 1.01 -2.92
N ILE A 48 -2.09 1.33 -1.65
CA ILE A 48 -2.32 0.33 -0.60
C ILE A 48 -3.57 -0.49 -0.93
N ASP A 49 -4.65 0.16 -1.37
CA ASP A 49 -5.88 -0.52 -1.76
C ASP A 49 -5.66 -1.46 -2.94
N ARG A 50 -4.89 -1.02 -3.94
CA ARG A 50 -4.59 -1.85 -5.10
C ARG A 50 -3.76 -3.06 -4.70
N VAL A 51 -2.76 -2.85 -3.85
CA VAL A 51 -1.91 -3.93 -3.36
C VAL A 51 -2.72 -4.93 -2.54
N ALA A 52 -3.66 -4.45 -1.72
CA ALA A 52 -4.53 -5.33 -0.93
C ALA A 52 -5.34 -6.27 -1.81
N LYS A 53 -5.82 -5.78 -2.95
CA LYS A 53 -6.57 -6.61 -3.92
C LYS A 53 -5.67 -7.67 -4.55
N VAL A 54 -4.44 -7.29 -4.90
CA VAL A 54 -3.48 -8.23 -5.48
C VAL A 54 -3.12 -9.32 -4.47
N ILE A 55 -2.97 -8.96 -3.20
CA ILE A 55 -2.73 -9.93 -2.12
C ILE A 55 -3.90 -10.90 -2.04
N GLU A 56 -5.11 -10.40 -2.05
CA GLU A 56 -6.31 -11.23 -1.98
C GLU A 56 -6.39 -12.22 -3.14
N GLU A 57 -6.09 -11.76 -4.36
CA GLU A 57 -6.05 -12.61 -5.55
C GLU A 57 -5.02 -13.73 -5.42
N HIS A 58 -3.83 -13.40 -4.92
CA HIS A 58 -2.78 -14.39 -4.75
C HIS A 58 -3.14 -15.40 -3.65
N GLN A 59 -3.75 -14.94 -2.56
CA GLN A 59 -4.21 -15.84 -1.51
C GLN A 59 -5.26 -16.82 -2.03
N THR A 60 -6.20 -16.32 -2.80
CA THR A 60 -7.25 -17.15 -3.41
C THR A 60 -6.63 -18.18 -4.35
N THR A 61 -5.70 -17.76 -5.20
CA THR A 61 -5.01 -18.65 -6.14
C THR A 61 -4.26 -19.75 -5.40
N SER A 62 -3.50 -19.37 -4.37
CA SER A 62 -2.74 -20.31 -3.57
C SER A 62 -3.66 -21.34 -2.88
N THR A 63 -4.78 -20.87 -2.34
CA THR A 63 -5.77 -21.73 -1.68
C THR A 63 -6.38 -22.73 -2.67
N ILE A 64 -6.73 -22.28 -3.86
CA ILE A 64 -7.31 -23.15 -4.89
C ILE A 64 -6.30 -24.20 -5.34
N LEU A 65 -5.05 -23.79 -5.59
CA LEU A 65 -4.00 -24.73 -6.01
C LEU A 65 -3.73 -25.79 -4.94
N ALA A 66 -3.71 -25.40 -3.67
CA ALA A 66 -3.54 -26.33 -2.57
C ALA A 66 -4.71 -27.31 -2.50
N HIS A 67 -5.94 -26.83 -2.68
CA HIS A 67 -7.13 -27.65 -2.66
C HIS A 67 -7.10 -28.70 -3.82
N LEU A 68 -6.73 -28.24 -5.01
CA LEU A 68 -6.66 -29.13 -6.17
C LEU A 68 -5.61 -30.24 -5.96
N GLN A 69 -4.47 -29.89 -5.40
CA GLN A 69 -3.41 -30.87 -5.12
C GLN A 69 -3.88 -31.94 -4.12
N LYS A 70 -4.51 -31.50 -3.04
CA LYS A 70 -5.03 -32.42 -2.03
C LYS A 70 -6.08 -33.35 -2.59
N GLY A 71 -7.00 -32.81 -3.40
CA GLY A 71 -8.05 -33.61 -4.00
C GLY A 71 -7.50 -34.61 -4.99
N ALA A 72 -6.50 -34.21 -5.78
CA ALA A 72 -5.88 -35.10 -6.76
C ALA A 72 -5.27 -36.33 -6.09
N GLU A 73 -4.67 -36.20 -4.91
CA GLU A 73 -4.12 -37.33 -4.16
C GLU A 73 -5.17 -38.39 -3.86
N LYS A 74 -6.44 -38.01 -3.83
CA LYS A 74 -7.56 -38.92 -3.57
C LYS A 74 -8.18 -39.46 -4.88
N GLY A 75 -7.63 -39.12 -6.02
CA GLY A 75 -8.05 -39.61 -7.33
C GLY A 75 -8.86 -38.63 -8.17
N SER A 76 -9.49 -37.66 -7.56
CA SER A 76 -10.19 -36.61 -8.33
C SER A 76 -10.41 -35.38 -7.48
N THR A 77 -10.52 -34.24 -8.15
CA THR A 77 -10.77 -32.98 -7.48
C THR A 77 -11.57 -32.06 -8.39
N SER A 78 -12.13 -31.01 -7.80
CA SER A 78 -12.86 -30.01 -8.57
C SER A 78 -12.74 -28.64 -7.91
N ALA A 79 -12.94 -27.60 -8.72
CA ALA A 79 -12.96 -26.23 -8.25
C ALA A 79 -13.95 -25.43 -9.08
N ARG A 80 -14.46 -24.34 -8.51
CA ARG A 80 -15.31 -23.40 -9.22
C ARG A 80 -14.47 -22.23 -9.66
N LEU A 81 -14.55 -21.88 -10.94
CA LEU A 81 -13.77 -20.82 -11.54
C LEU A 81 -14.71 -19.74 -12.07
N THR A 82 -14.61 -18.57 -11.53
CA THR A 82 -15.40 -17.42 -12.00
C THR A 82 -14.73 -16.85 -13.25
N ILE A 83 -15.46 -16.78 -14.35
CA ILE A 83 -14.93 -16.27 -15.61
C ILE A 83 -15.38 -14.83 -15.89
N GLY A 84 -16.27 -14.29 -15.06
CA GLY A 84 -16.74 -12.92 -15.17
C GLY A 84 -18.26 -12.86 -15.39
N SER A 85 -18.82 -11.66 -15.28
CA SER A 85 -20.24 -11.40 -15.47
C SER A 85 -21.17 -12.31 -14.65
N GLY A 86 -20.71 -12.73 -13.47
CA GLY A 86 -21.49 -13.64 -12.62
C GLY A 86 -21.50 -15.08 -13.08
N VAL A 87 -20.70 -15.43 -14.07
CA VAL A 87 -20.64 -16.80 -14.60
C VAL A 87 -19.50 -17.56 -13.97
N THR A 88 -19.81 -18.75 -13.46
CA THR A 88 -18.84 -19.63 -12.80
C THR A 88 -18.86 -20.98 -13.50
N LEU A 89 -17.69 -21.50 -13.81
CA LEU A 89 -17.51 -22.82 -14.39
C LEU A 89 -17.03 -23.77 -13.31
N LYS A 90 -17.42 -25.03 -13.46
CA LYS A 90 -16.90 -26.10 -12.61
C LYS A 90 -15.76 -26.80 -13.37
N PHE A 91 -14.57 -26.73 -12.79
CA PHE A 91 -13.41 -27.45 -13.30
C PHE A 91 -13.34 -28.80 -12.58
N ILE A 92 -13.19 -29.89 -13.34
CA ILE A 92 -13.10 -31.24 -12.80
C ILE A 92 -11.81 -31.87 -13.30
N HIS A 93 -11.06 -32.46 -12.37
CA HIS A 93 -9.81 -33.16 -12.69
C HIS A 93 -9.92 -34.59 -12.13
N GLU A 94 -10.00 -35.58 -13.01
CA GLU A 94 -10.21 -36.97 -12.62
C GLU A 94 -8.93 -37.79 -12.81
N SER A 95 -7.94 -37.49 -11.96
CA SER A 95 -6.65 -38.15 -11.99
C SER A 95 -5.99 -37.98 -10.63
N ALA A 96 -5.18 -38.95 -10.24
CA ALA A 96 -4.36 -38.85 -9.04
C ALA A 96 -3.10 -38.00 -9.29
N GLU A 97 -2.75 -37.81 -10.56
CA GLU A 97 -1.60 -36.97 -10.91
C GLU A 97 -1.99 -35.50 -10.86
N GLN A 98 -1.02 -34.66 -10.54
CA GLN A 98 -1.24 -33.22 -10.56
C GLN A 98 -1.55 -32.74 -11.96
N GLY A 99 -2.44 -31.77 -12.06
CA GLY A 99 -2.64 -31.02 -13.27
C GLY A 99 -1.57 -29.94 -13.42
N THR A 100 -1.70 -29.18 -14.49
CA THR A 100 -0.81 -28.07 -14.78
C THR A 100 -1.60 -26.77 -14.82
N ALA A 101 -0.89 -25.67 -14.59
CA ALA A 101 -1.43 -24.33 -14.71
C ALA A 101 -0.52 -23.49 -15.59
N LEU A 102 -1.12 -22.60 -16.35
CA LEU A 102 -0.38 -21.67 -17.18
C LEU A 102 -0.06 -20.45 -16.31
N VAL A 103 1.21 -20.20 -16.08
CA VAL A 103 1.68 -19.14 -15.16
C VAL A 103 2.34 -18.03 -15.96
N ASP A 104 1.93 -16.80 -15.71
CA ASP A 104 2.58 -15.62 -16.29
C ASP A 104 3.95 -15.46 -15.64
N LEU A 105 5.00 -15.55 -16.46
CA LEU A 105 6.39 -15.44 -15.99
C LEU A 105 6.96 -14.05 -16.22
N GLY A 106 6.15 -13.11 -16.71
CA GLY A 106 6.54 -11.75 -16.99
C GLY A 106 6.78 -11.51 -18.47
N SER A 107 6.71 -10.24 -18.87
CA SER A 107 6.94 -9.79 -20.26
C SER A 107 6.11 -10.53 -21.31
N GLY A 108 4.91 -10.96 -20.93
CA GLY A 108 4.03 -11.68 -21.85
C GLY A 108 4.42 -13.13 -22.08
N VAL A 109 5.38 -13.64 -21.33
CA VAL A 109 5.80 -15.04 -21.42
C VAL A 109 5.02 -15.86 -20.39
N PHE A 110 4.39 -16.94 -20.85
CA PHE A 110 3.65 -17.86 -20.00
C PHE A 110 4.30 -19.23 -20.03
N GLY A 111 4.37 -19.89 -18.89
CA GLY A 111 4.90 -21.22 -18.77
C GLY A 111 3.92 -22.17 -18.14
N GLU A 112 3.87 -23.40 -18.64
CA GLU A 112 3.04 -24.43 -18.04
C GLU A 112 3.79 -25.07 -16.88
N LYS A 113 3.17 -25.07 -15.69
CA LYS A 113 3.79 -25.56 -14.45
C LYS A 113 2.86 -26.52 -13.75
N PRO A 114 3.38 -27.57 -13.12
CA PRO A 114 2.53 -28.39 -12.24
C PRO A 114 1.97 -27.54 -11.10
N TRP A 115 0.85 -27.94 -10.55
CA TRP A 115 0.16 -27.18 -9.52
C TRP A 115 1.05 -26.84 -8.31
N ASN A 116 1.91 -27.76 -7.89
CA ASN A 116 2.79 -27.51 -6.75
C ASN A 116 3.81 -26.39 -7.06
N GLU A 117 4.33 -26.34 -8.28
CA GLU A 117 5.24 -25.26 -8.68
C GLU A 117 4.49 -23.94 -8.82
N ALA A 118 3.29 -23.98 -9.42
CA ALA A 118 2.47 -22.78 -9.56
C ALA A 118 2.13 -22.21 -8.18
N GLU A 119 1.85 -23.07 -7.22
CA GLU A 119 1.59 -22.63 -5.84
C GLU A 119 2.83 -21.99 -5.22
N THR A 120 3.99 -22.60 -5.37
CA THR A 120 5.25 -22.04 -4.84
C THR A 120 5.53 -20.67 -5.43
N ILE A 121 5.37 -20.52 -6.74
CA ILE A 121 5.56 -19.23 -7.41
C ILE A 121 4.58 -18.20 -6.86
N THR A 122 3.33 -18.58 -6.67
CA THR A 122 2.29 -17.69 -6.15
C THR A 122 2.62 -17.23 -4.73
N ILE A 123 3.07 -18.15 -3.88
CA ILE A 123 3.44 -17.83 -2.49
C ILE A 123 4.65 -16.91 -2.45
N GLU A 124 5.65 -17.15 -3.27
CA GLU A 124 6.84 -16.30 -3.34
C GLU A 124 6.48 -14.88 -3.78
N ARG A 125 5.60 -14.78 -4.76
CA ARG A 125 5.11 -13.47 -5.22
C ARG A 125 4.31 -12.77 -4.13
N LEU A 126 3.48 -13.52 -3.42
CA LEU A 126 2.68 -13.00 -2.32
C LEU A 126 3.57 -12.42 -1.22
N ASP A 127 4.65 -13.12 -0.88
CA ASP A 127 5.59 -12.63 0.14
C ASP A 127 6.21 -11.30 -0.28
N GLY A 128 6.60 -11.16 -1.54
CA GLY A 128 7.14 -9.91 -2.07
C GLY A 128 6.11 -8.79 -2.05
N ILE A 129 4.86 -9.10 -2.39
CA ILE A 129 3.79 -8.10 -2.40
C ILE A 129 3.46 -7.64 -0.97
N ARG A 130 3.53 -8.54 0.00
CA ARG A 130 3.32 -8.19 1.40
C ARG A 130 4.40 -7.25 1.93
N LEU A 131 5.64 -7.44 1.51
CA LEU A 131 6.72 -6.52 1.85
C LEU A 131 6.45 -5.12 1.28
N LEU A 132 5.97 -5.06 0.04
CA LEU A 132 5.57 -3.80 -0.57
C LEU A 132 4.43 -3.14 0.21
N GLN A 133 3.45 -3.92 0.65
CA GLN A 133 2.34 -3.42 1.45
C GLN A 133 2.83 -2.80 2.76
N GLU A 134 3.76 -3.47 3.45
CA GLU A 134 4.35 -2.96 4.68
C GLU A 134 5.05 -1.63 4.44
N GLU A 135 5.82 -1.56 3.37
CA GLU A 135 6.57 -0.35 3.00
C GLU A 135 5.62 0.83 2.74
N LEU A 136 4.57 0.59 1.97
CA LEU A 136 3.58 1.62 1.67
C LEU A 136 2.82 2.06 2.94
N THR A 137 2.52 1.12 3.82
CA THR A 137 1.84 1.40 5.08
C THR A 137 2.72 2.26 5.98
N GLU A 138 4.01 1.96 6.05
CA GLU A 138 4.97 2.75 6.82
C GLU A 138 5.12 4.16 6.25
N GLN A 139 5.19 4.29 4.94
CA GLN A 139 5.24 5.60 4.28
C GLN A 139 4.00 6.41 4.58
N SER A 140 2.84 5.77 4.54
CA SER A 140 1.57 6.40 4.86
C SER A 140 1.53 6.91 6.29
N ALA A 141 1.95 6.08 7.26
CA ALA A 141 1.98 6.44 8.66
C ALA A 141 2.94 7.61 8.91
N SER A 142 4.12 7.57 8.29
CA SER A 142 5.12 8.63 8.41
C SER A 142 4.59 9.95 7.86
N LEU A 143 3.89 9.88 6.72
CA LEU A 143 3.34 11.07 6.09
C LEU A 143 2.18 11.65 6.90
N GLU A 144 1.36 10.80 7.52
CA GLU A 144 0.30 11.25 8.42
C GLU A 144 0.85 12.02 9.61
N VAL A 145 1.93 11.55 10.21
CA VAL A 145 2.61 12.24 11.31
C VAL A 145 3.11 13.61 10.85
N LYS A 146 3.70 13.67 9.66
CA LYS A 146 4.18 14.94 9.10
C LYS A 146 3.04 15.91 8.87
N ILE A 147 1.94 15.44 8.30
CA ILE A 147 0.77 16.30 8.02
C ILE A 147 0.19 16.82 9.34
N THR A 148 0.05 15.96 10.32
CA THR A 148 -0.47 16.37 11.63
C THR A 148 0.42 17.44 12.26
N GLY A 149 1.73 17.24 12.24
CA GLY A 149 2.68 18.20 12.79
C GLY A 149 2.64 19.55 12.06
N LEU A 150 2.59 19.53 10.74
CA LEU A 150 2.50 20.74 9.95
C LEU A 150 1.16 21.45 10.13
N ALA A 151 0.07 20.70 10.21
CA ALA A 151 -1.25 21.29 10.42
C ALA A 151 -1.36 21.94 11.80
N GLU A 152 -0.80 21.31 12.82
CA GLU A 152 -0.76 21.89 14.18
C GLU A 152 0.08 23.17 14.20
N ALA A 153 1.26 23.13 13.58
CA ALA A 153 2.13 24.30 13.51
C ALA A 153 1.46 25.44 12.73
N PHE A 154 0.77 25.11 11.63
CA PHE A 154 0.03 26.10 10.86
C PHE A 154 -1.09 26.74 11.66
N ASN A 155 -1.90 25.92 12.34
CA ASN A 155 -3.01 26.42 13.14
C ASN A 155 -2.52 27.27 14.30
N GLU A 156 -1.44 26.85 14.95
CA GLU A 156 -0.84 27.60 16.04
C GLU A 156 -0.33 28.95 15.56
N ALA A 157 0.36 28.98 14.44
CA ALA A 157 0.86 30.22 13.85
C ALA A 157 -0.27 31.13 13.38
N ALA A 158 -1.33 30.55 12.83
CA ALA A 158 -2.45 31.33 12.29
C ALA A 158 -3.32 31.95 13.39
N THR A 159 -3.31 31.38 14.61
CA THR A 159 -4.10 31.89 15.72
C THR A 159 -3.36 32.96 16.55
N GLN A 160 -2.13 33.26 16.22
CA GLN A 160 -1.35 34.31 16.83
C GLN A 160 -1.29 35.55 15.97
#